data_ee80e8087f0e5836a61581774b934869
#
_entry.id   ee80e8087f0e5836a61581774b934869
#
_cell.length_a   1.000
_cell.length_b   1.000
_cell.length_c   1.000
_cell.angle_alpha   90.00
_cell.angle_beta   90.00
_cell.angle_gamma   90.00
#
_symmetry.space_group_name_H-M   'P 1'
#
loop_
_entity.id
_entity.type
_entity.pdbx_description
1 polymer ?
#
loop_
_entity_poly.entity_id
_entity_poly.type
_entity_poly.pdbx_seq_one_letter_code
_entity_poly.pdbx_strand_id
1 'polypeptide(L)'
;MAAIHNYLDGRVDSLKESMKKAGIDYSVLLPVATKPNQCDTINTLALKTNETSKTTGLISFGAIHPACENFREILNWLSNNGFKGIKLHPVFQKTNIDDMQSLRLIEYASALGLIILIHAGFDISFPGCDESSVDRLTTMIQKVKPEKLVLAHMGGWGQWNEVSSILKEDYMKNVYLDTSSCIKKLNHNASLPIEKFKKMVNIHGADHILFGSDSPWDDQKDAVDLIKECGFSEKDTDAILGKNAVTLLNL
;
A
#
# COMPACT_ATOMS: atom_id res chain seq x y z
N MET A 1 -2.54 16.84 19.94
CA MET A 1 -2.22 15.74 19.03
C MET A 1 -2.31 14.44 19.83
N ALA A 2 -3.16 13.50 19.46
CA ALA A 2 -3.14 12.19 20.06
C ALA A 2 -1.80 11.53 19.69
N ALA A 3 -1.07 10.99 20.68
CA ALA A 3 0.16 10.27 20.40
C ALA A 3 -0.21 9.03 19.57
N ILE A 4 0.38 8.90 18.40
CA ILE A 4 0.25 7.66 17.61
C ILE A 4 1.11 6.64 18.34
N HIS A 5 0.48 5.61 18.92
CA HIS A 5 1.18 4.53 19.60
C HIS A 5 1.39 3.38 18.61
N ASN A 6 2.64 2.96 18.48
CA ASN A 6 2.96 1.75 17.73
C ASN A 6 2.44 0.54 18.50
N TYR A 7 1.81 -0.39 17.81
CA TYR A 7 1.42 -1.68 18.38
C TYR A 7 2.64 -2.60 18.55
N LEU A 8 3.57 -2.58 17.58
CA LEU A 8 4.86 -3.29 17.63
C LEU A 8 6.04 -2.31 17.63
N ASP A 9 7.22 -2.82 17.97
CA ASP A 9 8.47 -2.07 18.03
C ASP A 9 9.14 -1.84 16.66
N GLY A 10 8.53 -2.30 15.56
CA GLY A 10 9.05 -2.18 14.20
C GLY A 10 10.21 -3.14 13.87
N ARG A 11 10.52 -4.11 14.73
CA ARG A 11 11.58 -5.09 14.49
C ARG A 11 11.08 -6.30 13.73
N VAL A 12 11.97 -6.91 12.96
CA VAL A 12 11.68 -8.11 12.15
C VAL A 12 11.19 -9.27 13.00
N ASP A 13 11.80 -9.50 14.17
CA ASP A 13 11.41 -10.61 15.03
C ASP A 13 9.99 -10.42 15.59
N SER A 14 9.66 -9.21 16.03
CA SER A 14 8.32 -8.86 16.50
C SER A 14 7.28 -9.00 15.38
N LEU A 15 7.62 -8.61 14.14
CA LEU A 15 6.77 -8.82 12.98
C LEU A 15 6.51 -10.31 12.70
N LYS A 16 7.56 -11.16 12.73
CA LYS A 16 7.42 -12.61 12.52
C LYS A 16 6.56 -13.28 13.59
N GLU A 17 6.70 -12.86 14.86
CA GLU A 17 5.83 -13.35 15.94
C GLU A 17 4.37 -12.93 15.71
N SER A 18 4.13 -11.70 15.27
CA SER A 18 2.81 -11.20 14.93
C SER A 18 2.22 -11.98 13.74
N MET A 19 2.98 -12.20 12.67
CA MET A 19 2.57 -13.03 11.53
C MET A 19 2.13 -14.42 11.97
N LYS A 20 2.95 -15.08 12.81
CA LYS A 20 2.62 -16.41 13.35
C LYS A 20 1.31 -16.42 14.14
N LYS A 21 1.10 -15.42 15.00
CA LYS A 21 -0.15 -15.29 15.78
C LYS A 21 -1.37 -15.02 14.89
N ALA A 22 -1.19 -14.28 13.82
CA ALA A 22 -2.26 -13.92 12.89
C ALA A 22 -2.52 -14.99 11.81
N GLY A 23 -1.64 -15.99 11.65
CA GLY A 23 -1.71 -16.98 10.57
C GLY A 23 -1.37 -16.37 9.20
N ILE A 24 -0.41 -15.44 9.17
CA ILE A 24 0.06 -14.77 7.95
C ILE A 24 1.31 -15.46 7.43
N ASP A 25 1.28 -15.92 6.19
CA ASP A 25 2.40 -16.59 5.53
C ASP A 25 3.41 -15.58 4.95
N TYR A 26 2.92 -14.48 4.38
CA TYR A 26 3.75 -13.46 3.74
C TYR A 26 3.41 -12.05 4.22
N SER A 27 4.44 -11.25 4.48
CA SER A 27 4.30 -9.80 4.71
C SER A 27 5.14 -9.03 3.70
N VAL A 28 4.52 -8.04 3.08
CA VAL A 28 5.20 -7.11 2.18
C VAL A 28 5.69 -5.91 2.97
N LEU A 29 7.01 -5.73 3.03
CA LEU A 29 7.64 -4.57 3.66
C LEU A 29 7.69 -3.42 2.66
N LEU A 30 7.24 -2.24 3.10
CA LEU A 30 7.05 -1.07 2.26
C LEU A 30 7.95 0.10 2.72
N PRO A 31 9.26 0.02 2.49
CA PRO A 31 10.17 1.07 2.93
C PRO A 31 9.95 2.37 2.16
N VAL A 32 10.12 3.50 2.82
CA VAL A 32 9.98 4.83 2.24
C VAL A 32 11.32 5.57 2.26
N ALA A 33 11.83 5.95 1.10
CA ALA A 33 12.93 6.92 1.00
C ALA A 33 12.34 8.33 1.12
N THR A 34 12.58 9.00 2.25
CA THR A 34 12.12 10.38 2.49
C THR A 34 13.06 11.44 1.89
N LYS A 35 14.21 10.99 1.38
CA LYS A 35 15.22 11.80 0.68
C LYS A 35 15.88 10.97 -0.43
N PRO A 36 16.31 11.59 -1.56
CA PRO A 36 16.93 10.85 -2.67
C PRO A 36 18.13 10.00 -2.28
N ASN A 37 19.00 10.50 -1.41
CA ASN A 37 20.23 9.81 -0.99
C ASN A 37 20.03 8.59 -0.09
N GLN A 38 18.81 8.25 0.28
CA GLN A 38 18.50 7.06 1.08
C GLN A 38 18.21 5.82 0.21
N CYS A 39 17.91 6.01 -1.07
CA CYS A 39 17.43 4.93 -1.94
C CYS A 39 18.39 3.75 -1.99
N ASP A 40 19.69 3.97 -2.19
CA ASP A 40 20.69 2.91 -2.33
C ASP A 40 20.82 2.06 -1.06
N THR A 41 20.91 2.72 0.09
CA THR A 41 21.03 2.01 1.37
C THR A 41 19.78 1.19 1.68
N ILE A 42 18.58 1.77 1.49
CA ILE A 42 17.32 1.08 1.72
C ILE A 42 17.18 -0.11 0.78
N ASN A 43 17.45 0.08 -0.50
CA ASN A 43 17.31 -0.97 -1.51
C ASN A 43 18.31 -2.10 -1.34
N THR A 44 19.53 -1.81 -0.87
CA THR A 44 20.51 -2.85 -0.51
C THR A 44 20.01 -3.73 0.64
N LEU A 45 19.40 -3.14 1.67
CA LEU A 45 18.79 -3.90 2.77
C LEU A 45 17.56 -4.68 2.32
N ALA A 46 16.74 -4.08 1.47
CA ALA A 46 15.56 -4.72 0.90
C ALA A 46 15.93 -5.95 0.05
N LEU A 47 17.01 -5.87 -0.73
CA LEU A 47 17.51 -7.01 -1.51
C LEU A 47 17.88 -8.20 -0.60
N LYS A 48 18.60 -7.96 0.50
CA LYS A 48 18.94 -9.02 1.48
C LYS A 48 17.69 -9.67 2.08
N THR A 49 16.64 -8.89 2.31
CA THR A 49 15.35 -9.43 2.77
C THR A 49 14.75 -10.35 1.70
N ASN A 50 14.77 -9.94 0.45
CA ASN A 50 14.19 -10.70 -0.67
C ASN A 50 14.95 -12.02 -0.94
N GLU A 51 16.26 -12.06 -0.75
CA GLU A 51 17.08 -13.27 -0.87
C GLU A 51 16.61 -14.41 0.07
N THR A 52 16.02 -14.05 1.22
CA THR A 52 15.54 -15.02 2.21
C THR A 52 13.99 -15.14 2.24
N SER A 53 13.29 -14.51 1.33
CA SER A 53 11.82 -14.40 1.36
C SER A 53 11.09 -15.74 1.39
N LYS A 54 11.59 -16.75 0.67
CA LYS A 54 11.01 -18.11 0.65
C LYS A 54 11.01 -18.81 2.00
N THR A 55 11.95 -18.46 2.88
CA THR A 55 12.06 -19.06 4.21
C THR A 55 11.51 -18.20 5.32
N THR A 56 11.47 -16.88 5.11
CA THR A 56 11.02 -15.91 6.12
C THR A 56 9.59 -15.44 5.91
N GLY A 57 9.04 -15.59 4.73
CA GLY A 57 7.77 -15.00 4.34
C GLY A 57 7.83 -13.47 4.20
N LEU A 58 9.02 -12.85 4.23
CA LEU A 58 9.18 -11.41 4.14
C LEU A 58 9.61 -11.01 2.72
N ILE A 59 8.81 -10.16 2.08
CA ILE A 59 9.09 -9.60 0.76
C ILE A 59 9.21 -8.09 0.91
N SER A 60 10.31 -7.50 0.47
CA SER A 60 10.47 -6.04 0.49
C SER A 60 10.26 -5.44 -0.89
N PHE A 61 9.44 -4.40 -0.96
CA PHE A 61 9.42 -3.52 -2.12
C PHE A 61 10.67 -2.62 -2.12
N GLY A 62 10.95 -2.04 -3.28
CA GLY A 62 11.99 -1.04 -3.41
C GLY A 62 11.52 0.34 -2.93
N ALA A 63 12.45 1.14 -2.47
CA ALA A 63 12.24 2.54 -2.12
C ALA A 63 12.85 3.44 -3.20
N ILE A 64 12.09 4.48 -3.56
CA ILE A 64 12.55 5.49 -4.51
C ILE A 64 11.94 6.84 -4.15
N HIS A 65 12.67 7.92 -4.42
CA HIS A 65 12.19 9.28 -4.21
C HIS A 65 11.96 9.97 -5.57
N PRO A 66 10.83 10.68 -5.79
CA PRO A 66 10.55 11.34 -7.07
C PRO A 66 11.61 12.35 -7.53
N ALA A 67 12.35 12.96 -6.59
CA ALA A 67 13.44 13.90 -6.89
C ALA A 67 14.79 13.22 -7.21
N CYS A 68 14.86 11.89 -7.35
CA CYS A 68 16.06 11.22 -7.83
C CYS A 68 16.27 11.54 -9.32
N GLU A 69 17.37 12.18 -9.68
CA GLU A 69 17.72 12.47 -11.08
C GLU A 69 17.98 11.16 -11.86
N ASN A 70 18.58 10.18 -11.20
CA ASN A 70 18.91 8.85 -11.73
C ASN A 70 17.79 7.80 -11.47
N PHE A 71 16.53 8.22 -11.37
CA PHE A 71 15.41 7.30 -11.02
C PHE A 71 15.31 6.11 -11.99
N ARG A 72 15.65 6.26 -13.27
CA ARG A 72 15.61 5.16 -14.23
C ARG A 72 16.64 4.08 -13.91
N GLU A 73 17.84 4.48 -13.51
CA GLU A 73 18.90 3.54 -13.12
C GLU A 73 18.47 2.74 -11.87
N ILE A 74 17.91 3.45 -10.88
CA ILE A 74 17.39 2.81 -9.66
C ILE A 74 16.26 1.82 -10.00
N LEU A 75 15.28 2.22 -10.81
CA LEU A 75 14.16 1.37 -11.17
C LEU A 75 14.58 0.15 -12.02
N ASN A 76 15.52 0.34 -12.96
CA ASN A 76 16.11 -0.77 -13.71
C ASN A 76 16.84 -1.74 -12.78
N TRP A 77 17.61 -1.21 -11.81
CA TRP A 77 18.30 -2.05 -10.83
C TRP A 77 17.30 -2.86 -9.99
N LEU A 78 16.24 -2.23 -9.50
CA LEU A 78 15.17 -2.92 -8.77
C LEU A 78 14.54 -4.04 -9.60
N SER A 79 14.14 -3.74 -10.83
CA SER A 79 13.54 -4.72 -11.74
C SER A 79 14.48 -5.88 -12.04
N ASN A 80 15.75 -5.61 -12.37
CA ASN A 80 16.77 -6.62 -12.66
C ASN A 80 17.11 -7.51 -11.46
N ASN A 81 16.94 -7.02 -10.24
CA ASN A 81 17.11 -7.79 -9.00
C ASN A 81 15.81 -8.44 -8.49
N GLY A 82 14.76 -8.49 -9.31
CA GLY A 82 13.55 -9.25 -9.03
C GLY A 82 12.61 -8.61 -8.01
N PHE A 83 12.76 -7.31 -7.72
CA PHE A 83 11.80 -6.61 -6.88
C PHE A 83 10.41 -6.64 -7.51
N LYS A 84 9.39 -6.88 -6.70
CA LYS A 84 8.00 -6.96 -7.17
C LYS A 84 7.35 -5.58 -7.35
N GLY A 85 7.82 -4.56 -6.63
CA GLY A 85 7.22 -3.24 -6.67
C GLY A 85 8.00 -2.18 -5.90
N ILE A 86 7.43 -0.98 -5.86
CA ILE A 86 7.94 0.18 -5.15
C ILE A 86 6.87 0.78 -4.24
N LYS A 87 7.31 1.44 -3.16
CA LYS A 87 6.44 2.25 -2.28
C LYS A 87 6.70 3.72 -2.49
N LEU A 88 5.62 4.49 -2.68
CA LEU A 88 5.62 5.95 -2.65
C LEU A 88 4.79 6.45 -1.46
N HIS A 89 5.28 7.48 -0.80
CA HIS A 89 4.58 8.16 0.28
C HIS A 89 4.69 9.68 0.08
N PRO A 90 3.83 10.26 -0.77
CA PRO A 90 3.96 11.65 -1.21
C PRO A 90 4.14 12.65 -0.07
N VAL A 91 3.38 12.52 1.03
CA VAL A 91 3.47 13.40 2.20
C VAL A 91 4.87 13.36 2.84
N PHE A 92 5.43 12.16 3.10
CA PHE A 92 6.76 12.02 3.68
C PHE A 92 7.88 12.42 2.71
N GLN A 93 7.62 12.28 1.41
CA GLN A 93 8.55 12.65 0.35
C GLN A 93 8.44 14.13 -0.06
N LYS A 94 7.42 14.84 0.45
CA LYS A 94 7.13 16.26 0.15
C LYS A 94 7.02 16.51 -1.35
N THR A 95 6.32 15.61 -2.05
CA THR A 95 6.10 15.68 -3.50
C THR A 95 4.64 15.42 -3.79
N ASN A 96 4.04 16.16 -4.71
CA ASN A 96 2.69 15.86 -5.14
C ASN A 96 2.71 14.63 -6.09
N ILE A 97 1.75 13.74 -5.92
CA ILE A 97 1.71 12.50 -6.72
C ILE A 97 1.43 12.77 -8.21
N ASP A 98 0.83 13.91 -8.52
CA ASP A 98 0.50 14.36 -9.87
C ASP A 98 1.53 15.35 -10.48
N ASP A 99 2.64 15.62 -9.78
CA ASP A 99 3.76 16.39 -10.29
C ASP A 99 4.51 15.66 -11.41
N MET A 100 5.11 16.39 -12.32
CA MET A 100 5.82 15.82 -13.46
C MET A 100 6.92 14.81 -13.09
N GLN A 101 7.62 15.02 -11.96
CA GLN A 101 8.64 14.08 -11.47
C GLN A 101 8.01 12.76 -11.03
N SER A 102 6.93 12.82 -10.26
CA SER A 102 6.16 11.65 -9.82
C SER A 102 5.55 10.91 -11.00
N LEU A 103 4.92 11.62 -11.94
CA LEU A 103 4.31 11.01 -13.13
C LEU A 103 5.32 10.25 -13.99
N ARG A 104 6.50 10.84 -14.29
CA ARG A 104 7.56 10.18 -15.06
C ARG A 104 8.12 8.94 -14.37
N LEU A 105 8.26 9.00 -13.04
CA LEU A 105 8.73 7.87 -12.25
C LEU A 105 7.72 6.73 -12.29
N ILE A 106 6.42 7.03 -12.05
CA ILE A 106 5.33 6.06 -12.05
C ILE A 106 5.18 5.42 -13.43
N GLU A 107 5.21 6.21 -14.51
CA GLU A 107 5.15 5.72 -15.89
C GLU A 107 6.29 4.74 -16.17
N TYR A 108 7.52 5.09 -15.80
CA TYR A 108 8.67 4.24 -16.03
C TYR A 108 8.64 2.96 -15.18
N ALA A 109 8.24 3.05 -13.91
CA ALA A 109 8.06 1.89 -13.03
C ALA A 109 6.99 0.94 -13.55
N SER A 110 5.87 1.49 -14.06
CA SER A 110 4.80 0.71 -14.69
C SER A 110 5.29 0.00 -15.95
N ALA A 111 6.06 0.66 -16.81
CA ALA A 111 6.64 0.06 -18.01
C ALA A 111 7.61 -1.10 -17.71
N LEU A 112 8.22 -1.12 -16.53
CA LEU A 112 9.04 -2.22 -16.02
C LEU A 112 8.21 -3.35 -15.38
N GLY A 113 6.89 -3.23 -15.34
CA GLY A 113 5.98 -4.21 -14.72
C GLY A 113 6.00 -4.22 -13.19
N LEU A 114 6.60 -3.20 -12.56
CA LEU A 114 6.64 -3.07 -11.11
C LEU A 114 5.26 -2.69 -10.57
N ILE A 115 4.90 -3.28 -9.42
CA ILE A 115 3.73 -2.86 -8.65
C ILE A 115 4.05 -1.51 -8.01
N ILE A 116 3.12 -0.57 -8.12
CA ILE A 116 3.27 0.77 -7.53
C ILE A 116 2.28 0.88 -6.38
N LEU A 117 2.76 0.89 -5.14
CA LEU A 117 1.94 1.07 -3.96
C LEU A 117 2.13 2.48 -3.42
N ILE A 118 1.02 3.22 -3.28
CA ILE A 118 1.01 4.63 -2.90
C ILE A 118 0.22 4.80 -1.60
N HIS A 119 0.77 5.56 -0.64
CA HIS A 119 -0.02 6.11 0.46
C HIS A 119 -1.09 7.03 -0.12
N ALA A 120 -2.35 6.78 0.18
CA ALA A 120 -3.48 7.46 -0.43
C ALA A 120 -4.32 8.24 0.60
N GLY A 121 -4.70 9.46 0.25
CA GLY A 121 -5.47 10.36 1.10
C GLY A 121 -4.61 11.20 2.03
N PHE A 122 -5.22 11.61 3.13
CA PHE A 122 -4.54 12.41 4.16
C PHE A 122 -3.60 11.56 5.01
N ASP A 123 -2.65 12.22 5.69
CA ASP A 123 -1.81 11.58 6.70
C ASP A 123 -2.11 12.19 8.07
N ILE A 124 -2.41 11.34 9.05
CA ILE A 124 -2.81 11.77 10.40
C ILE A 124 -1.69 12.56 11.12
N SER A 125 -0.42 12.31 10.75
CA SER A 125 0.73 13.01 11.32
C SER A 125 0.94 14.40 10.74
N PHE A 126 0.31 14.68 9.57
CA PHE A 126 0.48 15.94 8.82
C PHE A 126 -0.88 16.58 8.48
N PRO A 127 -1.55 17.20 9.47
CA PRO A 127 -2.84 17.85 9.22
C PRO A 127 -2.76 18.88 8.09
N GLY A 128 -3.68 18.79 7.12
CA GLY A 128 -3.74 19.70 5.97
C GLY A 128 -2.86 19.28 4.77
N CYS A 129 -2.20 18.12 4.84
CA CYS A 129 -1.51 17.56 3.68
C CYS A 129 -2.52 17.18 2.58
N ASP A 130 -2.13 17.35 1.31
CA ASP A 130 -2.96 16.98 0.15
C ASP A 130 -2.16 16.30 -0.97
N GLU A 131 -0.88 16.01 -0.74
CA GLU A 131 0.07 15.51 -1.72
C GLU A 131 -0.37 14.21 -2.40
N SER A 132 -1.22 13.43 -1.74
CA SER A 132 -1.86 12.20 -2.25
C SER A 132 -3.39 12.21 -2.05
N SER A 133 -4.01 13.39 -2.14
CA SER A 133 -5.47 13.49 -2.12
C SER A 133 -6.11 12.71 -3.26
N VAL A 134 -7.38 12.32 -3.12
CA VAL A 134 -8.12 11.56 -4.14
C VAL A 134 -8.13 12.28 -5.48
N ASP A 135 -8.23 13.60 -5.50
CA ASP A 135 -8.19 14.39 -6.74
C ASP A 135 -6.85 14.30 -7.46
N ARG A 136 -5.72 14.38 -6.71
CA ARG A 136 -4.38 14.23 -7.26
C ARG A 136 -4.13 12.80 -7.73
N LEU A 137 -4.57 11.79 -6.96
CA LEU A 137 -4.50 10.39 -7.35
C LEU A 137 -5.28 10.12 -8.63
N THR A 138 -6.50 10.67 -8.73
CA THR A 138 -7.32 10.59 -9.95
C THR A 138 -6.60 11.20 -11.16
N THR A 139 -6.01 12.37 -10.97
CA THR A 139 -5.22 13.04 -12.02
C THR A 139 -4.04 12.16 -12.48
N MET A 140 -3.30 11.59 -11.54
CA MET A 140 -2.17 10.69 -11.82
C MET A 140 -2.64 9.43 -12.57
N ILE A 141 -3.70 8.76 -12.09
CA ILE A 141 -4.23 7.54 -12.70
C ILE A 141 -4.65 7.79 -14.14
N GLN A 142 -5.40 8.87 -14.40
CA GLN A 142 -5.87 9.20 -15.74
C GLN A 142 -4.75 9.55 -16.71
N LYS A 143 -3.68 10.20 -16.23
CA LYS A 143 -2.52 10.58 -17.06
C LYS A 143 -1.60 9.43 -17.37
N VAL A 144 -1.27 8.60 -16.37
CA VAL A 144 -0.25 7.54 -16.50
C VAL A 144 -0.86 6.18 -16.81
N LYS A 145 -2.03 5.86 -16.24
CA LYS A 145 -2.72 4.56 -16.37
C LYS A 145 -1.81 3.39 -15.98
N PRO A 146 -1.25 3.38 -14.75
CA PRO A 146 -0.31 2.34 -14.36
C PRO A 146 -1.01 0.97 -14.36
N GLU A 147 -0.29 -0.08 -14.84
CA GLU A 147 -0.86 -1.43 -14.98
C GLU A 147 -1.12 -2.13 -13.65
N LYS A 148 -0.26 -1.90 -12.65
CA LYS A 148 -0.33 -2.53 -11.33
C LYS A 148 -0.25 -1.47 -10.24
N LEU A 149 -1.38 -0.86 -9.94
CA LEU A 149 -1.48 0.21 -8.94
C LEU A 149 -2.20 -0.30 -7.70
N VAL A 150 -1.63 -0.01 -6.52
CA VAL A 150 -2.25 -0.23 -5.21
C VAL A 150 -2.34 1.12 -4.50
N LEU A 151 -3.55 1.49 -4.10
CA LEU A 151 -3.80 2.65 -3.25
C LEU A 151 -4.05 2.19 -1.81
N ALA A 152 -3.19 2.59 -0.89
CA ALA A 152 -3.30 2.21 0.51
C ALA A 152 -4.56 2.81 1.16
N HIS A 153 -4.95 2.24 2.31
CA HIS A 153 -6.01 2.76 3.17
C HIS A 153 -7.37 2.90 2.47
N MET A 154 -7.76 1.86 1.73
CA MET A 154 -8.98 1.85 0.91
C MET A 154 -9.06 3.03 -0.06
N GLY A 155 -7.91 3.40 -0.63
CA GLY A 155 -7.78 4.37 -1.70
C GLY A 155 -7.74 5.84 -1.28
N GLY A 156 -7.86 6.14 0.02
CA GLY A 156 -7.82 7.53 0.47
C GLY A 156 -8.15 7.70 1.94
N TRP A 157 -7.14 7.66 2.82
CA TRP A 157 -7.34 7.94 4.24
C TRP A 157 -8.12 9.23 4.46
N GLY A 158 -9.26 9.14 5.17
CA GLY A 158 -10.11 10.29 5.49
C GLY A 158 -10.95 10.83 4.32
N GLN A 159 -10.79 10.34 3.09
CA GLN A 159 -11.50 10.77 1.87
C GLN A 159 -12.34 9.64 1.24
N TRP A 160 -12.90 8.74 2.03
CA TRP A 160 -13.63 7.57 1.51
C TRP A 160 -14.99 7.89 0.87
N ASN A 161 -15.53 9.12 1.00
CA ASN A 161 -16.68 9.57 0.24
C ASN A 161 -16.28 9.83 -1.21
N GLU A 162 -15.18 10.54 -1.38
CA GLU A 162 -14.57 10.87 -2.67
C GLU A 162 -14.15 9.59 -3.38
N VAL A 163 -13.44 8.68 -2.70
CA VAL A 163 -13.11 7.36 -3.24
C VAL A 163 -14.35 6.62 -3.70
N SER A 164 -15.39 6.54 -2.85
CA SER A 164 -16.64 5.83 -3.19
C SER A 164 -17.32 6.37 -4.44
N SER A 165 -17.17 7.66 -4.73
CA SER A 165 -17.78 8.29 -5.91
C SER A 165 -17.11 7.89 -7.22
N ILE A 166 -15.83 7.50 -7.19
CA ILE A 166 -15.04 7.16 -8.37
C ILE A 166 -14.83 5.65 -8.59
N LEU A 167 -15.23 4.78 -7.66
CA LEU A 167 -14.97 3.32 -7.76
C LEU A 167 -15.55 2.66 -9.02
N LYS A 168 -16.58 3.26 -9.64
CA LYS A 168 -17.22 2.73 -10.87
C LYS A 168 -16.60 3.27 -12.15
N GLU A 169 -15.69 4.22 -12.05
CA GLU A 169 -15.05 4.82 -13.20
C GLU A 169 -14.10 3.83 -13.90
N ASP A 170 -14.05 3.87 -15.22
CA ASP A 170 -13.24 2.94 -16.02
C ASP A 170 -11.76 2.93 -15.63
N TYR A 171 -11.22 4.07 -15.24
CA TYR A 171 -9.81 4.17 -14.83
C TYR A 171 -9.51 3.51 -13.46
N MET A 172 -10.54 3.16 -12.70
CA MET A 172 -10.38 2.44 -11.42
C MET A 172 -10.41 0.91 -11.57
N LYS A 173 -10.79 0.37 -12.71
CA LYS A 173 -11.02 -1.08 -12.90
C LYS A 173 -9.82 -1.97 -12.55
N ASN A 174 -8.60 -1.49 -12.78
CA ASN A 174 -7.37 -2.24 -12.51
C ASN A 174 -6.61 -1.73 -11.28
N VAL A 175 -7.24 -0.86 -10.48
CA VAL A 175 -6.63 -0.30 -9.27
C VAL A 175 -6.97 -1.20 -8.10
N TYR A 176 -5.96 -1.65 -7.36
CA TYR A 176 -6.15 -2.36 -6.10
C TYR A 176 -6.24 -1.36 -4.94
N LEU A 177 -7.05 -1.70 -3.95
CA LEU A 177 -7.14 -0.97 -2.67
C LEU A 177 -6.68 -1.88 -1.55
N ASP A 178 -5.94 -1.38 -0.56
CA ASP A 178 -5.61 -2.19 0.61
C ASP A 178 -6.38 -1.77 1.87
N THR A 179 -6.50 -2.69 2.81
CA THR A 179 -7.28 -2.50 4.05
C THR A 179 -6.45 -1.88 5.18
N SER A 180 -5.20 -1.50 4.91
CA SER A 180 -4.24 -1.10 5.95
C SER A 180 -4.74 0.04 6.83
N SER A 181 -4.74 -0.17 8.13
CA SER A 181 -5.00 0.78 9.22
C SER A 181 -6.28 1.64 9.12
N CYS A 182 -7.14 1.44 8.12
CA CYS A 182 -8.30 2.29 7.89
C CYS A 182 -9.59 1.79 8.53
N ILE A 183 -9.71 0.47 8.80
CA ILE A 183 -10.92 -0.14 9.33
C ILE A 183 -10.65 -0.54 10.79
N LYS A 184 -11.42 -0.02 11.74
CA LYS A 184 -11.28 -0.33 13.17
C LYS A 184 -12.60 -0.69 13.81
N LYS A 185 -12.59 -1.65 14.75
CA LYS A 185 -13.77 -2.06 15.55
C LYS A 185 -14.31 -0.94 16.44
N LEU A 186 -13.45 -0.04 16.88
CA LEU A 186 -13.83 1.10 17.71
C LEU A 186 -13.99 2.32 16.79
N ASN A 187 -15.17 2.97 16.86
CA ASN A 187 -15.48 4.20 16.14
C ASN A 187 -14.55 5.35 16.61
N HIS A 188 -13.33 5.35 16.13
CA HIS A 188 -12.52 6.56 16.14
C HIS A 188 -12.96 7.44 14.98
N ASN A 189 -13.08 8.74 15.20
CA ASN A 189 -13.51 9.73 14.19
C ASN A 189 -12.68 9.71 12.87
N ALA A 190 -11.62 8.94 12.82
CA ALA A 190 -10.70 8.78 11.69
C ALA A 190 -10.72 7.38 11.06
N SER A 191 -11.73 6.54 11.33
CA SER A 191 -11.81 5.18 10.77
C SER A 191 -12.93 5.07 9.74
N LEU A 192 -12.72 4.22 8.73
CA LEU A 192 -13.73 3.84 7.76
C LEU A 192 -14.78 2.94 8.45
N PRO A 193 -16.07 3.33 8.50
CA PRO A 193 -17.11 2.49 9.07
C PRO A 193 -17.23 1.16 8.32
N ILE A 194 -17.42 0.05 9.04
CA ILE A 194 -17.50 -1.31 8.46
C ILE A 194 -18.54 -1.41 7.36
N GLU A 195 -19.73 -0.84 7.54
CA GLU A 195 -20.78 -0.89 6.52
C GLU A 195 -20.40 -0.11 5.25
N LYS A 196 -19.65 0.97 5.39
CA LYS A 196 -19.12 1.69 4.23
C LYS A 196 -18.00 0.90 3.55
N PHE A 197 -17.10 0.29 4.31
CA PHE A 197 -16.08 -0.62 3.77
C PHE A 197 -16.73 -1.74 2.94
N LYS A 198 -17.72 -2.45 3.50
CA LYS A 198 -18.45 -3.51 2.78
C LYS A 198 -19.09 -3.00 1.49
N LYS A 199 -19.68 -1.81 1.54
CA LYS A 199 -20.26 -1.18 0.34
C LYS A 199 -19.19 -0.86 -0.72
N MET A 200 -18.02 -0.37 -0.31
CA MET A 200 -16.91 -0.09 -1.23
C MET A 200 -16.39 -1.39 -1.87
N VAL A 201 -16.21 -2.46 -1.07
CA VAL A 201 -15.82 -3.79 -1.58
C VAL A 201 -16.83 -4.32 -2.60
N ASN A 202 -18.13 -4.21 -2.30
CA ASN A 202 -19.19 -4.66 -3.22
C ASN A 202 -19.25 -3.85 -4.52
N ILE A 203 -18.86 -2.59 -4.50
CA ILE A 203 -18.84 -1.72 -5.69
C ILE A 203 -17.59 -2.00 -6.54
N HIS A 204 -16.42 -2.13 -5.90
CA HIS A 204 -15.14 -2.23 -6.58
C HIS A 204 -14.79 -3.66 -7.02
N GLY A 205 -15.31 -4.65 -6.28
CA GLY A 205 -14.99 -6.06 -6.43
C GLY A 205 -13.98 -6.53 -5.39
N ALA A 206 -14.29 -7.63 -4.70
CA ALA A 206 -13.43 -8.21 -3.69
C ALA A 206 -12.08 -8.71 -4.26
N ASP A 207 -12.02 -8.99 -5.56
CA ASP A 207 -10.83 -9.40 -6.31
C ASP A 207 -9.79 -8.27 -6.50
N HIS A 208 -10.16 -7.03 -6.23
CA HIS A 208 -9.28 -5.86 -6.25
C HIS A 208 -8.97 -5.30 -4.85
N ILE A 209 -9.32 -6.03 -3.78
CA ILE A 209 -8.99 -5.65 -2.41
C ILE A 209 -7.85 -6.51 -1.88
N LEU A 210 -6.84 -5.86 -1.32
CA LEU A 210 -5.69 -6.51 -0.69
C LEU A 210 -5.76 -6.36 0.83
N PHE A 211 -5.40 -7.40 1.55
CA PHE A 211 -5.21 -7.30 2.99
C PHE A 211 -3.95 -6.49 3.31
N GLY A 212 -4.07 -5.54 4.20
CA GLY A 212 -2.99 -4.78 4.79
C GLY A 212 -3.28 -4.48 6.26
N SER A 213 -2.26 -4.46 7.09
CA SER A 213 -2.36 -4.15 8.54
C SER A 213 -1.70 -2.84 8.91
N ASP A 214 -0.80 -2.32 8.06
CA ASP A 214 0.05 -1.17 8.38
C ASP A 214 0.88 -1.38 9.67
N SER A 215 1.28 -2.64 9.93
CA SER A 215 2.20 -2.93 11.04
C SER A 215 3.50 -2.10 10.87
N PRO A 216 4.02 -1.44 11.93
CA PRO A 216 3.79 -1.70 13.36
C PRO A 216 2.65 -0.88 14.01
N TRP A 217 1.84 -0.15 13.24
CA TRP A 217 0.82 0.76 13.80
C TRP A 217 -0.41 0.03 14.30
N ASP A 218 -0.84 -1.05 13.62
CA ASP A 218 -1.97 -1.87 14.00
C ASP A 218 -1.61 -3.35 14.21
N ASP A 219 -2.45 -4.06 14.96
CA ASP A 219 -2.33 -5.51 15.20
C ASP A 219 -2.76 -6.29 13.97
N GLN A 220 -1.89 -7.19 13.49
CA GLN A 220 -2.17 -8.03 12.33
C GLN A 220 -3.31 -9.02 12.60
N LYS A 221 -3.39 -9.59 13.83
CA LYS A 221 -4.43 -10.55 14.18
C LYS A 221 -5.81 -9.89 14.21
N ASP A 222 -5.90 -8.72 14.83
CA ASP A 222 -7.14 -7.94 14.87
C ASP A 222 -7.59 -7.53 13.46
N ALA A 223 -6.65 -7.16 12.59
CA ALA A 223 -6.95 -6.83 11.20
C ALA A 223 -7.48 -8.04 10.41
N VAL A 224 -6.89 -9.24 10.59
CA VAL A 224 -7.36 -10.48 9.97
C VAL A 224 -8.77 -10.84 10.48
N ASP A 225 -8.97 -10.79 11.80
CA ASP A 225 -10.26 -11.12 12.40
C ASP A 225 -11.36 -10.18 11.95
N LEU A 226 -11.05 -8.91 11.80
CA LEU A 226 -11.99 -7.90 11.28
C LEU A 226 -12.51 -8.26 9.88
N ILE A 227 -11.62 -8.65 8.96
CA ILE A 227 -12.05 -9.06 7.62
C ILE A 227 -12.95 -10.29 7.68
N LYS A 228 -12.61 -11.30 8.52
CA LYS A 228 -13.43 -12.50 8.72
C LYS A 228 -14.81 -12.19 9.29
N GLU A 229 -14.89 -11.22 10.18
CA GLU A 229 -16.15 -10.78 10.82
C GLU A 229 -17.02 -9.89 9.91
N CYS A 230 -16.51 -9.38 8.80
CA CYS A 230 -17.30 -8.56 7.87
C CYS A 230 -18.46 -9.29 7.18
N GLY A 231 -18.45 -10.65 7.20
CA GLY A 231 -19.54 -11.46 6.64
C GLY A 231 -19.54 -11.51 5.11
N PHE A 232 -18.39 -11.36 4.48
CA PHE A 232 -18.21 -11.67 3.05
C PHE A 232 -18.34 -13.17 2.79
N SER A 233 -18.54 -13.58 1.52
CA SER A 233 -18.44 -14.99 1.16
C SER A 233 -17.06 -15.54 1.50
N GLU A 234 -16.95 -16.87 1.72
CA GLU A 234 -15.65 -17.53 1.93
C GLU A 234 -14.68 -17.21 0.78
N LYS A 235 -15.17 -17.26 -0.46
CA LYS A 235 -14.41 -16.90 -1.65
C LYS A 235 -13.84 -15.48 -1.59
N ASP A 236 -14.66 -14.50 -1.21
CA ASP A 236 -14.24 -13.09 -1.17
C ASP A 236 -13.33 -12.82 0.03
N THR A 237 -13.59 -13.46 1.18
CA THR A 237 -12.71 -13.39 2.35
C THR A 237 -11.32 -13.91 2.03
N ASP A 238 -11.21 -15.08 1.39
CA ASP A 238 -9.95 -15.67 0.95
C ASP A 238 -9.24 -14.80 -0.10
N ALA A 239 -9.99 -14.22 -1.04
CA ALA A 239 -9.46 -13.31 -2.03
C ALA A 239 -8.78 -12.10 -1.35
N ILE A 240 -9.49 -11.43 -0.45
CA ILE A 240 -8.98 -10.26 0.28
C ILE A 240 -7.78 -10.62 1.16
N LEU A 241 -7.88 -11.73 1.94
CA LEU A 241 -6.85 -12.10 2.91
C LEU A 241 -5.53 -12.59 2.29
N GLY A 242 -5.53 -13.03 1.01
CA GLY A 242 -4.27 -13.49 0.43
C GLY A 242 -4.29 -13.78 -1.06
N LYS A 243 -5.34 -14.40 -1.64
CA LYS A 243 -5.31 -14.88 -3.04
C LYS A 243 -5.05 -13.76 -4.05
N ASN A 244 -5.60 -12.57 -3.81
CA ASN A 244 -5.35 -11.41 -4.68
C ASN A 244 -3.88 -10.99 -4.63
N ALA A 245 -3.29 -10.93 -3.43
CA ALA A 245 -1.88 -10.58 -3.27
C ALA A 245 -0.95 -11.63 -3.90
N VAL A 246 -1.26 -12.94 -3.75
CA VAL A 246 -0.52 -14.03 -4.40
C VAL A 246 -0.54 -13.85 -5.92
N THR A 247 -1.70 -13.55 -6.50
CA THR A 247 -1.85 -13.31 -7.93
C THR A 247 -1.06 -12.08 -8.39
N LEU A 248 -1.23 -10.94 -7.70
CA LEU A 248 -0.57 -9.68 -8.04
C LEU A 248 0.96 -9.77 -7.94
N LEU A 249 1.47 -10.46 -6.89
CA LEU A 249 2.90 -10.65 -6.63
C LEU A 249 3.51 -11.78 -7.45
N ASN A 250 2.70 -12.62 -8.07
CA ASN A 250 3.13 -13.83 -8.78
C ASN A 250 4.00 -14.73 -7.86
N LEU A 251 3.39 -15.19 -6.74
CA LEU A 251 3.98 -16.08 -5.73
C LEU A 251 3.61 -17.54 -5.97
#